data_76027ee50aa2ef1be0fefed03917b958
#
_entry.id   76027ee50aa2ef1be0fefed03917b958
#
_cell.length_a   1.000
_cell.length_b   1.000
_cell.length_c   1.000
_cell.angle_alpha   90.00
_cell.angle_beta   90.00
_cell.angle_gamma   90.00
#
_symmetry.space_group_name_H-M   'P 1'
#
loop_
_entity.id
_entity.type
_entity.pdbx_description
1 polymer ?
#
loop_
_entity_poly.entity_id
_entity_poly.type
_entity_poly.pdbx_seq_one_letter_code
_entity_poly.pdbx_strand_id
1 'polypeptide(L)'
;RPYKWTVENVQQLLEDLLYHFDENRKPYRIGTLITHKNVEYNDIVDGQQRITTLFLILYCLCSDFRKDIKLNYKHSISYNNIIVNKNFINEFILENLSGKQDLYYDYILNKCEVVHVELTDLDEAFQFFDSQNSRGKSLQAYDLLKAFHLGALSNEDDEQINYVEKWEKSISNKALDKKGDLYFIMGLMLFRLRRWLRYQNGFNFNRKDINVFKGVDNNVDYPYLYSIKTSQYLSNKKESTIGYFYIPQTIINGGSFFRYIEHYLKLYNELFDYDSGRLKSIDVKKIDGSNKNILDFIYYDKHRRSGDTYVRNLFQSIVLYYYDKFGDNHLDVAVLKILKWSYKIRIKNSSVRVETIENAAQSQMGILHYIDQMVHSKEILKYRIDIEEKDKIRKDIEELNLFFDIKQDLIHEKQ
;
A
#
# COMPACT_ATOMS: atom_id res chain seq x y z
N ARG A 1 -3.04 9.93 -14.30
CA ARG A 1 -2.34 10.51 -13.12
C ARG A 1 -2.57 12.02 -13.06
N PRO A 2 -2.68 12.65 -11.86
CA PRO A 2 -2.78 14.11 -11.78
C PRO A 2 -1.49 14.79 -12.25
N TYR A 3 -1.63 15.97 -12.83
CA TYR A 3 -0.50 16.86 -13.13
C TYR A 3 -0.02 17.52 -11.84
N LYS A 4 1.22 17.19 -11.42
CA LYS A 4 1.77 17.56 -10.10
C LYS A 4 3.01 18.45 -10.18
N TRP A 5 3.53 18.77 -11.35
CA TRP A 5 4.68 19.65 -11.47
C TRP A 5 4.39 21.02 -10.90
N THR A 6 5.32 21.51 -10.09
CA THR A 6 5.31 22.85 -9.50
C THR A 6 6.07 23.83 -10.41
N VAL A 7 6.04 25.09 -10.05
CA VAL A 7 6.76 26.15 -10.78
C VAL A 7 8.25 25.82 -10.93
N GLU A 8 8.89 25.25 -9.89
CA GLU A 8 10.32 24.90 -9.91
C GLU A 8 10.64 23.86 -11.01
N ASN A 9 9.76 22.87 -11.20
CA ASN A 9 9.95 21.87 -12.26
C ASN A 9 9.78 22.47 -13.65
N VAL A 10 8.82 23.39 -13.80
CA VAL A 10 8.55 24.08 -15.07
C VAL A 10 9.67 25.04 -15.38
N GLN A 11 10.16 25.79 -14.39
CA GLN A 11 11.30 26.69 -14.51
C GLN A 11 12.54 25.95 -15.01
N GLN A 12 12.88 24.84 -14.39
CA GLN A 12 14.03 24.01 -14.81
C GLN A 12 13.93 23.63 -16.30
N LEU A 13 12.77 23.17 -16.76
CA LEU A 13 12.57 22.79 -18.15
C LEU A 13 12.68 24.02 -19.09
N LEU A 14 12.13 25.16 -18.71
CA LEU A 14 12.20 26.38 -19.49
C LEU A 14 13.64 26.92 -19.61
N GLU A 15 14.38 26.88 -18.50
CA GLU A 15 15.80 27.28 -18.47
C GLU A 15 16.66 26.35 -19.36
N ASP A 16 16.45 25.05 -19.29
CA ASP A 16 17.15 24.08 -20.14
C ASP A 16 16.84 24.31 -21.63
N LEU A 17 15.56 24.51 -21.96
CA LEU A 17 15.15 24.81 -23.35
C LEU A 17 15.73 26.16 -23.86
N LEU A 18 15.70 27.19 -23.02
CA LEU A 18 16.24 28.51 -23.38
C LEU A 18 17.75 28.46 -23.57
N TYR A 19 18.49 27.78 -22.69
CA TYR A 19 19.93 27.60 -22.81
C TYR A 19 20.31 26.98 -24.16
N HIS A 20 19.65 25.87 -24.55
CA HIS A 20 19.94 25.23 -25.85
C HIS A 20 19.44 26.00 -27.05
N PHE A 21 18.40 26.82 -26.90
CA PHE A 21 17.94 27.73 -27.95
C PHE A 21 18.95 28.84 -28.21
N ASP A 22 19.49 29.48 -27.18
CA ASP A 22 20.48 30.55 -27.29
C ASP A 22 21.86 30.04 -27.76
N GLU A 23 22.22 28.78 -27.44
CA GLU A 23 23.44 28.10 -27.92
C GLU A 23 23.33 27.61 -29.37
N ASN A 24 23.01 28.51 -30.32
CA ASN A 24 22.86 28.22 -31.75
C ASN A 24 21.78 27.17 -32.08
N ARG A 25 20.70 27.08 -31.29
CA ARG A 25 19.57 26.17 -31.47
C ARG A 25 20.00 24.70 -31.57
N LYS A 26 20.89 24.29 -30.69
CA LYS A 26 21.31 22.89 -30.60
C LYS A 26 20.13 21.97 -30.30
N PRO A 27 20.08 20.76 -30.87
CA PRO A 27 19.09 19.78 -30.51
C PRO A 27 19.08 19.51 -28.98
N TYR A 28 17.89 19.52 -28.38
CA TYR A 28 17.72 19.23 -26.96
C TYR A 28 16.85 17.99 -26.77
N ARG A 29 17.38 16.99 -26.03
CA ARG A 29 16.61 15.80 -25.71
C ARG A 29 15.83 16.03 -24.42
N ILE A 30 14.52 16.18 -24.55
CA ILE A 30 13.59 16.44 -23.44
C ILE A 30 13.49 15.22 -22.50
N GLY A 31 13.64 14.01 -23.06
CA GLY A 31 13.62 12.77 -22.29
C GLY A 31 12.86 11.66 -22.98
N THR A 32 12.37 10.68 -22.20
CA THR A 32 11.64 9.52 -22.71
C THR A 32 10.13 9.70 -22.50
N LEU A 33 9.35 9.34 -23.51
CA LEU A 33 7.91 9.15 -23.45
C LEU A 33 7.61 7.67 -23.64
N ILE A 34 6.94 7.05 -22.70
CA ILE A 34 6.52 5.65 -22.77
C ILE A 34 5.02 5.61 -22.93
N THR A 35 4.56 4.94 -23.97
CA THR A 35 3.13 4.71 -24.21
C THR A 35 2.82 3.23 -24.27
N HIS A 36 1.64 2.87 -23.78
CA HIS A 36 1.04 1.57 -23.99
C HIS A 36 -0.03 1.70 -25.06
N LYS A 37 0.05 0.85 -26.09
CA LYS A 37 -0.85 0.87 -27.23
C LYS A 37 -2.13 0.13 -26.92
N ASN A 38 -3.24 0.84 -26.90
CA ASN A 38 -4.59 0.29 -26.90
C ASN A 38 -5.20 0.33 -28.31
N VAL A 39 -6.37 -0.28 -28.48
CA VAL A 39 -7.06 -0.38 -29.79
C VAL A 39 -7.46 1.00 -30.32
N GLU A 40 -7.89 1.92 -29.44
CA GLU A 40 -8.45 3.22 -29.82
C GLU A 40 -7.55 4.41 -29.44
N TYR A 41 -6.65 4.24 -28.48
CA TYR A 41 -5.80 5.31 -27.95
C TYR A 41 -4.49 4.75 -27.37
N ASN A 42 -3.54 5.64 -27.11
CA ASN A 42 -2.30 5.28 -26.44
C ASN A 42 -2.30 5.86 -25.03
N ASP A 43 -2.13 4.99 -24.03
CA ASP A 43 -1.95 5.40 -22.64
C ASP A 43 -0.53 5.90 -22.40
N ILE A 44 -0.38 7.07 -21.81
CA ILE A 44 0.94 7.56 -21.38
C ILE A 44 1.32 6.88 -20.05
N VAL A 45 2.29 5.99 -20.10
CA VAL A 45 2.85 5.29 -18.94
C VAL A 45 3.86 6.16 -18.22
N ASP A 46 4.77 6.81 -18.97
CA ASP A 46 5.73 7.80 -18.46
C ASP A 46 5.88 9.00 -19.40
N GLY A 47 6.32 10.13 -18.83
CA GLY A 47 6.52 11.39 -19.53
C GLY A 47 5.32 12.35 -19.48
N GLN A 48 4.19 11.96 -18.85
CA GLN A 48 2.97 12.77 -18.78
C GLN A 48 3.21 14.20 -18.29
N GLN A 49 3.98 14.39 -17.22
CA GLN A 49 4.25 15.71 -16.65
C GLN A 49 4.98 16.61 -17.66
N ARG A 50 5.99 16.06 -18.31
CA ARG A 50 6.78 16.78 -19.34
C ARG A 50 5.94 17.15 -20.56
N ILE A 51 5.20 16.19 -21.11
CA ILE A 51 4.32 16.43 -22.26
C ILE A 51 3.25 17.47 -21.94
N THR A 52 2.63 17.40 -20.77
CA THR A 52 1.65 18.40 -20.33
C THR A 52 2.27 19.79 -20.23
N THR A 53 3.49 19.90 -19.68
CA THR A 53 4.19 21.19 -19.58
C THR A 53 4.59 21.73 -20.97
N LEU A 54 5.06 20.85 -21.87
CA LEU A 54 5.34 21.26 -23.26
C LEU A 54 4.09 21.77 -23.96
N PHE A 55 2.94 21.12 -23.77
CA PHE A 55 1.68 21.62 -24.31
C PHE A 55 1.30 22.98 -23.74
N LEU A 56 1.54 23.22 -22.45
CA LEU A 56 1.32 24.54 -21.86
C LEU A 56 2.26 25.60 -22.46
N ILE A 57 3.53 25.29 -22.69
CA ILE A 57 4.50 26.19 -23.32
C ILE A 57 4.05 26.51 -24.74
N LEU A 58 3.77 25.54 -25.59
CA LEU A 58 3.29 25.71 -26.94
C LEU A 58 1.96 26.48 -26.99
N TYR A 59 1.06 26.20 -26.06
CA TYR A 59 -0.20 26.94 -25.89
C TYR A 59 0.03 28.43 -25.56
N CYS A 60 1.06 28.78 -24.80
CA CYS A 60 1.39 30.16 -24.48
C CYS A 60 2.08 30.86 -25.64
N LEU A 61 2.89 30.17 -26.45
CA LEU A 61 3.63 30.70 -27.56
C LEU A 61 2.76 30.94 -28.81
N CYS A 62 1.81 30.05 -29.11
CA CYS A 62 1.08 30.10 -30.38
C CYS A 62 -0.45 30.04 -30.16
N SER A 63 -1.16 31.03 -30.75
CA SER A 63 -2.62 31.11 -30.67
C SER A 63 -3.32 29.99 -31.45
N ASP A 64 -2.74 29.54 -32.56
CA ASP A 64 -3.33 28.48 -33.38
C ASP A 64 -3.24 27.11 -32.77
N PHE A 65 -2.17 26.83 -32.03
CA PHE A 65 -2.01 25.60 -31.24
C PHE A 65 -3.12 25.41 -30.20
N ARG A 66 -3.76 26.51 -29.76
CA ARG A 66 -4.88 26.47 -28.80
C ARG A 66 -6.14 25.78 -29.32
N LYS A 67 -6.29 25.68 -30.66
CA LYS A 67 -7.50 25.10 -31.28
C LYS A 67 -7.52 23.57 -31.27
N ASP A 68 -6.36 22.96 -31.28
CA ASP A 68 -6.19 21.54 -31.57
C ASP A 68 -6.04 20.66 -30.32
N ILE A 69 -5.70 21.25 -29.17
CA ILE A 69 -5.40 20.48 -27.95
C ILE A 69 -6.30 20.87 -26.80
N LYS A 70 -6.94 19.86 -26.21
CA LYS A 70 -7.74 19.98 -24.99
C LYS A 70 -7.08 19.17 -23.88
N LEU A 71 -6.52 19.84 -22.88
CA LEU A 71 -6.08 19.22 -21.64
C LEU A 71 -7.29 19.02 -20.73
N ASN A 72 -7.74 17.77 -20.62
CA ASN A 72 -8.90 17.42 -19.81
C ASN A 72 -8.45 16.76 -18.49
N TYR A 73 -8.14 17.59 -17.50
CA TYR A 73 -7.80 17.14 -16.16
C TYR A 73 -8.95 17.44 -15.20
N LYS A 74 -9.56 16.41 -14.64
CA LYS A 74 -10.67 16.54 -13.69
C LYS A 74 -10.22 16.79 -12.24
N HIS A 75 -8.96 16.45 -11.90
CA HIS A 75 -8.45 16.53 -10.53
C HIS A 75 -8.12 17.98 -10.14
N SER A 76 -8.58 18.43 -8.96
CA SER A 76 -8.39 19.80 -8.46
C SER A 76 -6.92 20.23 -8.39
N ILE A 77 -6.02 19.34 -7.98
CA ILE A 77 -4.57 19.60 -7.95
C ILE A 77 -4.05 19.89 -9.36
N SER A 78 -4.47 19.12 -10.36
CA SER A 78 -4.04 19.31 -11.75
C SER A 78 -4.52 20.66 -12.30
N TYR A 79 -5.76 20.99 -12.03
CA TYR A 79 -6.36 22.25 -12.45
C TYR A 79 -5.59 23.46 -11.88
N ASN A 80 -5.33 23.43 -10.57
CA ASN A 80 -4.59 24.50 -9.90
C ASN A 80 -3.14 24.64 -10.46
N ASN A 81 -2.43 23.49 -10.59
CA ASN A 81 -1.06 23.51 -11.10
C ASN A 81 -0.99 23.97 -12.56
N ILE A 82 -1.95 23.58 -13.39
CA ILE A 82 -2.03 24.04 -14.78
C ILE A 82 -2.17 25.56 -14.85
N ILE A 83 -3.05 26.15 -14.03
CA ILE A 83 -3.27 27.60 -14.00
C ILE A 83 -1.99 28.32 -13.53
N VAL A 84 -1.43 27.88 -12.39
CA VAL A 84 -0.22 28.50 -11.82
C VAL A 84 0.94 28.40 -12.80
N ASN A 85 1.19 27.21 -13.33
CA ASN A 85 2.30 27.00 -14.28
C ASN A 85 2.10 27.75 -15.60
N LYS A 86 0.88 27.84 -16.12
CA LYS A 86 0.58 28.63 -17.31
C LYS A 86 0.90 30.11 -17.10
N ASN A 87 0.53 30.68 -15.95
CA ASN A 87 0.82 32.07 -15.63
C ASN A 87 2.34 32.30 -15.57
N PHE A 88 3.06 31.42 -14.88
CA PHE A 88 4.52 31.45 -14.80
C PHE A 88 5.18 31.37 -16.21
N ILE A 89 4.70 30.44 -17.06
CA ILE A 89 5.21 30.30 -18.45
C ILE A 89 4.99 31.59 -19.23
N ASN A 90 3.83 32.23 -19.12
CA ASN A 90 3.58 33.51 -19.81
C ASN A 90 4.54 34.61 -19.34
N GLU A 91 4.75 34.74 -18.04
CA GLU A 91 5.71 35.71 -17.48
C GLU A 91 7.13 35.43 -17.99
N PHE A 92 7.57 34.18 -17.94
CA PHE A 92 8.89 33.77 -18.45
C PHE A 92 9.08 34.09 -19.94
N ILE A 93 8.06 33.85 -20.78
CA ILE A 93 8.09 34.16 -22.23
C ILE A 93 8.22 35.65 -22.45
N LEU A 94 7.48 36.48 -21.72
CA LEU A 94 7.52 37.93 -21.84
C LEU A 94 8.90 38.51 -21.45
N GLU A 95 9.49 37.96 -20.40
CA GLU A 95 10.79 38.42 -19.90
C GLU A 95 11.98 38.00 -20.78
N ASN A 96 11.97 36.75 -21.27
CA ASN A 96 13.16 36.15 -21.88
C ASN A 96 13.08 35.97 -23.39
N LEU A 97 11.89 36.03 -24.01
CA LEU A 97 11.68 35.70 -25.42
C LEU A 97 11.07 36.86 -26.22
N SER A 98 11.16 38.07 -25.73
CA SER A 98 10.59 39.25 -26.44
C SER A 98 11.09 39.34 -27.89
N GLY A 99 10.14 39.27 -28.85
CA GLY A 99 10.43 39.30 -30.31
C GLY A 99 11.03 38.01 -30.89
N LYS A 100 11.18 36.94 -30.09
CA LYS A 100 11.73 35.64 -30.53
C LYS A 100 10.74 34.48 -30.37
N GLN A 101 9.48 34.73 -30.00
CA GLN A 101 8.48 33.70 -29.67
C GLN A 101 8.28 32.68 -30.81
N ASP A 102 8.15 33.18 -32.07
CA ASP A 102 7.95 32.28 -33.21
C ASP A 102 9.17 31.40 -33.47
N LEU A 103 10.39 31.97 -33.31
CA LEU A 103 11.62 31.20 -33.46
C LEU A 103 11.80 30.15 -32.37
N TYR A 104 11.36 30.45 -31.16
CA TYR A 104 11.42 29.53 -30.04
C TYR A 104 10.35 28.43 -30.17
N TYR A 105 9.16 28.77 -30.67
CA TYR A 105 8.12 27.81 -31.03
C TYR A 105 8.63 26.82 -32.09
N ASP A 106 9.21 27.34 -33.19
CA ASP A 106 9.81 26.52 -34.24
C ASP A 106 10.94 25.61 -33.70
N TYR A 107 11.78 26.14 -32.80
CA TYR A 107 12.83 25.37 -32.15
C TYR A 107 12.29 24.21 -31.35
N ILE A 108 11.24 24.42 -30.55
CA ILE A 108 10.64 23.32 -29.75
C ILE A 108 10.08 22.22 -30.66
N LEU A 109 9.42 22.60 -31.76
CA LEU A 109 8.81 21.61 -32.66
C LEU A 109 9.82 20.87 -33.54
N ASN A 110 10.91 21.52 -33.94
CA ASN A 110 11.80 21.01 -35.00
C ASN A 110 13.20 20.61 -34.50
N LYS A 111 13.60 21.02 -33.30
CA LYS A 111 14.94 20.77 -32.73
C LYS A 111 14.92 20.01 -31.39
N CYS A 112 13.79 20.00 -30.69
CA CYS A 112 13.67 19.21 -29.49
C CYS A 112 13.28 17.77 -29.82
N GLU A 113 13.91 16.83 -29.14
CA GLU A 113 13.75 15.39 -29.38
C GLU A 113 13.14 14.71 -28.15
N VAL A 114 12.26 13.75 -28.41
CA VAL A 114 11.71 12.84 -27.40
C VAL A 114 11.99 11.41 -27.83
N VAL A 115 12.52 10.59 -26.94
CA VAL A 115 12.61 9.15 -27.17
C VAL A 115 11.25 8.55 -26.90
N HIS A 116 10.52 8.20 -27.95
CA HIS A 116 9.23 7.54 -27.82
C HIS A 116 9.39 6.02 -27.82
N VAL A 117 8.87 5.37 -26.78
CA VAL A 117 8.82 3.90 -26.64
C VAL A 117 7.36 3.51 -26.59
N GLU A 118 6.89 2.81 -27.62
CA GLU A 118 5.56 2.23 -27.69
C GLU A 118 5.63 0.75 -27.31
N LEU A 119 4.83 0.32 -26.34
CA LEU A 119 4.75 -1.04 -25.86
C LEU A 119 3.32 -1.55 -26.00
N THR A 120 3.19 -2.83 -26.34
CA THR A 120 1.89 -3.49 -26.52
C THR A 120 1.50 -4.33 -25.29
N ASP A 121 2.46 -4.64 -24.42
CA ASP A 121 2.25 -5.34 -23.17
C ASP A 121 2.39 -4.36 -22.00
N LEU A 122 1.38 -4.34 -21.13
CA LEU A 122 1.33 -3.42 -20.00
C LEU A 122 2.39 -3.77 -18.93
N ASP A 123 2.68 -5.05 -18.72
CA ASP A 123 3.71 -5.48 -17.78
C ASP A 123 5.12 -5.12 -18.28
N GLU A 124 5.38 -5.25 -19.58
CA GLU A 124 6.63 -4.77 -20.20
C GLU A 124 6.75 -3.24 -20.09
N ALA A 125 5.66 -2.52 -20.31
CA ALA A 125 5.62 -1.07 -20.15
C ALA A 125 5.99 -0.64 -18.73
N PHE A 126 5.50 -1.33 -17.71
CA PHE A 126 5.85 -1.06 -16.32
C PHE A 126 7.30 -1.47 -16.00
N GLN A 127 7.80 -2.59 -16.50
CA GLN A 127 9.19 -3.01 -16.31
C GLN A 127 10.16 -2.01 -16.95
N PHE A 128 9.87 -1.56 -18.17
CA PHE A 128 10.68 -0.56 -18.86
C PHE A 128 10.67 0.80 -18.12
N PHE A 129 9.50 1.26 -17.70
CA PHE A 129 9.34 2.46 -16.89
C PHE A 129 10.16 2.39 -15.59
N ASP A 130 10.14 1.23 -14.92
CA ASP A 130 10.89 1.01 -13.69
C ASP A 130 12.41 1.04 -13.92
N SER A 131 12.88 0.45 -15.02
CA SER A 131 14.30 0.45 -15.40
C SER A 131 14.83 1.87 -15.68
N GLN A 132 14.03 2.71 -16.34
CA GLN A 132 14.40 4.09 -16.65
C GLN A 132 14.41 4.98 -15.38
N ASN A 133 13.49 4.76 -14.45
CA ASN A 133 13.44 5.49 -13.18
C ASN A 133 14.50 5.05 -12.16
N SER A 134 15.28 4.00 -12.45
CA SER A 134 16.38 3.56 -11.58
C SER A 134 17.49 4.61 -11.38
N ARG A 135 17.56 5.63 -12.25
CA ARG A 135 18.47 6.78 -12.13
C ARG A 135 17.93 7.93 -11.26
N GLY A 136 16.63 7.90 -10.88
CA GLY A 136 15.97 8.84 -9.97
C GLY A 136 15.47 8.16 -8.71
N LYS A 137 14.47 8.75 -8.03
CA LYS A 137 13.79 8.11 -6.91
C LYS A 137 12.93 6.96 -7.45
N SER A 138 13.42 5.76 -7.28
CA SER A 138 12.75 4.56 -7.77
C SER A 138 11.33 4.44 -7.21
N LEU A 139 10.36 4.07 -8.07
CA LEU A 139 8.99 3.80 -7.63
C LEU A 139 8.96 2.69 -6.57
N GLN A 140 8.11 2.87 -5.60
CA GLN A 140 7.87 1.84 -4.59
C GLN A 140 6.94 0.75 -5.15
N ALA A 141 6.98 -0.45 -4.58
CA ALA A 141 6.08 -1.55 -4.95
C ALA A 141 4.59 -1.13 -4.92
N TYR A 142 4.24 -0.27 -4.00
CA TYR A 142 2.88 0.29 -3.84
C TYR A 142 2.44 1.17 -5.01
N ASP A 143 3.37 1.96 -5.58
CA ASP A 143 3.09 2.82 -6.73
C ASP A 143 2.86 1.99 -7.99
N LEU A 144 3.64 0.90 -8.15
CA LEU A 144 3.47 -0.06 -9.24
C LEU A 144 2.12 -0.77 -9.17
N LEU A 145 1.73 -1.26 -7.99
CA LEU A 145 0.43 -1.90 -7.79
C LEU A 145 -0.74 -0.94 -8.03
N LYS A 146 -0.62 0.30 -7.51
CA LYS A 146 -1.62 1.33 -7.79
C LYS A 146 -1.80 1.54 -9.29
N ALA A 147 -0.70 1.74 -10.02
CA ALA A 147 -0.75 1.97 -11.45
C ALA A 147 -1.33 0.75 -12.22
N PHE A 148 -0.91 -0.46 -11.86
CA PHE A 148 -1.42 -1.71 -12.45
C PHE A 148 -2.94 -1.83 -12.28
N HIS A 149 -3.45 -1.68 -11.06
CA HIS A 149 -4.88 -1.83 -10.82
C HIS A 149 -5.72 -0.66 -11.34
N LEU A 150 -5.17 0.55 -11.45
CA LEU A 150 -5.86 1.65 -12.14
C LEU A 150 -5.98 1.38 -13.64
N GLY A 151 -4.96 0.79 -14.27
CA GLY A 151 -5.00 0.38 -15.67
C GLY A 151 -6.00 -0.75 -15.95
N ALA A 152 -6.32 -1.58 -14.95
CA ALA A 152 -7.31 -2.65 -15.07
C ALA A 152 -8.76 -2.19 -14.79
N LEU A 153 -9.01 -0.90 -14.51
CA LEU A 153 -10.35 -0.34 -14.43
C LEU A 153 -10.89 -0.07 -15.84
N SER A 154 -12.14 -0.44 -16.08
CA SER A 154 -12.88 0.08 -17.23
C SER A 154 -13.05 1.59 -17.10
N ASN A 155 -13.09 2.32 -18.22
CA ASN A 155 -13.01 3.78 -18.37
C ASN A 155 -14.04 4.65 -17.58
N GLU A 156 -14.40 4.29 -16.36
CA GLU A 156 -15.19 5.14 -15.47
C GLU A 156 -14.25 6.08 -14.69
N ASP A 157 -13.92 7.20 -15.29
CA ASP A 157 -13.00 8.22 -14.79
C ASP A 157 -13.26 8.64 -13.32
N ASP A 158 -14.54 8.72 -12.92
CA ASP A 158 -14.90 9.16 -11.57
C ASP A 158 -14.56 8.12 -10.49
N GLU A 159 -14.66 6.83 -10.81
CA GLU A 159 -14.23 5.75 -9.93
C GLU A 159 -12.70 5.73 -9.76
N GLN A 160 -11.95 5.94 -10.83
CA GLN A 160 -10.48 6.04 -10.78
C GLN A 160 -10.02 7.19 -9.89
N ILE A 161 -10.62 8.37 -10.02
CA ILE A 161 -10.30 9.56 -9.22
C ILE A 161 -10.51 9.26 -7.73
N ASN A 162 -11.66 8.66 -7.36
CA ASN A 162 -11.99 8.32 -5.98
C ASN A 162 -10.95 7.34 -5.37
N TYR A 163 -10.54 6.29 -6.11
CA TYR A 163 -9.52 5.37 -5.63
C TYR A 163 -8.15 6.04 -5.45
N VAL A 164 -7.75 6.91 -6.38
CA VAL A 164 -6.49 7.67 -6.27
C VAL A 164 -6.51 8.59 -5.05
N GLU A 165 -7.60 9.34 -4.82
CA GLU A 165 -7.70 10.24 -3.68
C GLU A 165 -7.66 9.50 -2.34
N LYS A 166 -8.39 8.39 -2.21
CA LYS A 166 -8.36 7.55 -1.01
C LYS A 166 -6.97 6.97 -0.76
N TRP A 167 -6.32 6.49 -1.81
CA TRP A 167 -4.97 5.96 -1.73
C TRP A 167 -3.95 7.01 -1.26
N GLU A 168 -3.96 8.19 -1.87
CA GLU A 168 -3.06 9.30 -1.49
C GLU A 168 -3.31 9.79 -0.07
N LYS A 169 -4.57 9.89 0.37
CA LYS A 169 -4.93 10.21 1.76
C LYS A 169 -4.40 9.16 2.74
N SER A 170 -4.48 7.89 2.39
CA SER A 170 -4.01 6.79 3.24
C SER A 170 -2.48 6.75 3.39
N ILE A 171 -1.73 7.27 2.41
CA ILE A 171 -0.27 7.42 2.48
C ILE A 171 0.12 8.67 3.29
N SER A 172 -0.63 9.75 3.16
CA SER A 172 -0.31 11.05 3.77
C SER A 172 -0.49 11.06 5.28
N ASN A 173 -1.27 10.15 5.83
CA ASN A 173 -1.51 10.00 7.26
C ASN A 173 -0.30 9.36 7.98
N LYS A 174 0.87 9.98 7.86
CA LYS A 174 2.09 9.65 8.65
C LYS A 174 1.91 9.92 10.16
N ALA A 175 0.69 10.04 10.63
CA ALA A 175 0.40 10.31 12.02
C ALA A 175 0.57 9.04 12.85
N LEU A 176 1.74 8.94 13.48
CA LEU A 176 1.99 8.20 14.71
C LEU A 176 1.91 6.67 14.65
N ASP A 177 2.86 6.06 15.29
CA ASP A 177 3.09 4.62 15.59
C ASP A 177 1.85 3.77 16.01
N LYS A 178 0.67 4.34 16.05
CA LYS A 178 -0.54 3.74 16.61
C LYS A 178 -1.69 3.51 15.62
N LYS A 179 -1.63 4.05 14.40
CA LYS A 179 -2.63 3.81 13.34
C LYS A 179 -1.96 3.14 12.15
N GLY A 180 -2.54 2.04 11.68
CA GLY A 180 -2.07 1.39 10.46
C GLY A 180 -2.23 2.34 9.27
N ASP A 181 -1.14 2.60 8.56
CA ASP A 181 -1.17 3.22 7.25
C ASP A 181 -1.21 2.16 6.15
N LEU A 182 -1.36 2.60 4.92
CA LEU A 182 -1.44 1.72 3.76
C LEU A 182 -0.19 0.84 3.62
N TYR A 183 1.01 1.38 3.83
CA TYR A 183 2.26 0.64 3.73
C TYR A 183 2.36 -0.44 4.81
N PHE A 184 1.94 -0.11 6.03
CA PHE A 184 1.89 -1.05 7.14
C PHE A 184 0.92 -2.21 6.85
N ILE A 185 -0.31 -1.90 6.43
CA ILE A 185 -1.33 -2.93 6.15
C ILE A 185 -0.90 -3.82 5.00
N MET A 186 -0.48 -3.27 3.87
CA MET A 186 -0.07 -4.08 2.73
C MET A 186 1.22 -4.87 2.99
N GLY A 187 2.28 -4.20 3.43
CA GLY A 187 3.62 -4.78 3.51
C GLY A 187 3.87 -5.61 4.75
N LEU A 188 3.31 -5.22 5.90
CA LEU A 188 3.57 -5.88 7.18
C LEU A 188 2.42 -6.78 7.66
N MET A 189 1.21 -6.63 7.13
CA MET A 189 0.08 -7.49 7.51
C MET A 189 -0.32 -8.41 6.35
N LEU A 190 -0.92 -7.88 5.31
CA LEU A 190 -1.49 -8.69 4.22
C LEU A 190 -0.44 -9.47 3.43
N PHE A 191 0.68 -8.84 3.05
CA PHE A 191 1.76 -9.53 2.34
C PHE A 191 2.30 -10.70 3.15
N ARG A 192 2.60 -10.46 4.43
CA ARG A 192 3.10 -11.50 5.33
C ARG A 192 2.11 -12.64 5.48
N LEU A 193 0.85 -12.35 5.80
CA LEU A 193 -0.18 -13.38 5.95
C LEU A 193 -0.35 -14.20 4.67
N ARG A 194 -0.46 -13.55 3.51
CA ARG A 194 -0.59 -14.25 2.22
C ARG A 194 0.60 -15.15 1.89
N ARG A 195 1.81 -14.79 2.33
CA ARG A 195 3.03 -15.59 2.17
C ARG A 195 3.14 -16.69 3.22
N TRP A 196 2.97 -16.36 4.48
CA TRP A 196 3.05 -17.32 5.60
C TRP A 196 2.05 -18.47 5.48
N LEU A 197 0.80 -18.19 5.08
CA LEU A 197 -0.21 -19.21 4.81
C LEU A 197 0.17 -20.17 3.69
N ARG A 198 1.14 -19.79 2.85
CA ARG A 198 1.72 -20.63 1.80
C ARG A 198 3.10 -21.19 2.16
N TYR A 199 3.50 -21.11 3.42
CA TYR A 199 4.83 -21.50 3.90
C TYR A 199 5.97 -20.78 3.18
N GLN A 200 5.78 -19.50 2.85
CA GLN A 200 6.73 -18.68 2.14
C GLN A 200 7.17 -17.50 3.00
N ASN A 201 8.42 -17.05 2.80
CA ASN A 201 8.97 -15.89 3.51
C ASN A 201 8.20 -14.61 3.17
N GLY A 202 7.79 -13.84 4.19
CA GLY A 202 7.00 -12.63 4.09
C GLY A 202 7.69 -11.36 4.61
N PHE A 203 9.01 -11.37 4.81
CA PHE A 203 9.67 -10.29 5.56
C PHE A 203 9.70 -8.94 4.86
N ASN A 204 10.10 -8.88 3.61
CA ASN A 204 10.32 -7.63 2.89
C ASN A 204 9.45 -7.55 1.63
N PHE A 205 8.35 -6.83 1.71
CA PHE A 205 7.57 -6.50 0.54
C PHE A 205 8.34 -5.51 -0.35
N ASN A 206 8.66 -5.93 -1.55
CA ASN A 206 9.40 -5.17 -2.53
C ASN A 206 8.84 -5.37 -3.95
N ARG A 207 9.47 -4.77 -4.96
CA ARG A 207 9.00 -4.82 -6.34
C ARG A 207 8.89 -6.22 -6.94
N LYS A 208 9.72 -7.16 -6.51
CA LYS A 208 9.69 -8.56 -7.00
C LYS A 208 8.47 -9.31 -6.46
N ASP A 209 7.86 -8.80 -5.40
CA ASP A 209 6.76 -9.44 -4.71
C ASP A 209 5.38 -8.91 -5.13
N ILE A 210 5.31 -7.94 -6.04
CA ILE A 210 4.02 -7.32 -6.46
C ILE A 210 3.00 -8.34 -6.96
N ASN A 211 3.46 -9.46 -7.53
CA ASN A 211 2.58 -10.53 -8.01
C ASN A 211 1.72 -11.18 -6.90
N VAL A 212 2.08 -11.02 -5.63
CA VAL A 212 1.25 -11.47 -4.50
C VAL A 212 -0.10 -10.74 -4.47
N PHE A 213 -0.15 -9.51 -5.01
CA PHE A 213 -1.35 -8.69 -5.07
C PHE A 213 -1.91 -8.50 -6.48
N LYS A 214 -1.23 -9.00 -7.52
CA LYS A 214 -1.79 -9.15 -8.85
C LYS A 214 -2.62 -10.43 -8.90
N GLY A 215 -3.77 -10.37 -9.49
CA GLY A 215 -4.70 -11.49 -9.54
C GLY A 215 -5.21 -11.74 -10.95
N VAL A 216 -6.51 -11.87 -11.09
CA VAL A 216 -7.19 -12.12 -12.36
C VAL A 216 -8.03 -10.91 -12.75
N ASP A 217 -8.22 -10.71 -14.05
CA ASP A 217 -9.07 -9.65 -14.57
C ASP A 217 -10.54 -9.96 -14.34
N ASN A 218 -11.36 -8.93 -14.25
CA ASN A 218 -12.77 -9.08 -13.95
C ASN A 218 -13.55 -9.86 -15.00
N ASN A 219 -13.09 -9.88 -16.25
CA ASN A 219 -13.68 -10.62 -17.37
C ASN A 219 -13.33 -12.11 -17.37
N VAL A 220 -12.37 -12.55 -16.54
CA VAL A 220 -12.01 -13.96 -16.44
C VAL A 220 -13.09 -14.75 -15.71
N ASP A 221 -13.49 -15.88 -16.27
CA ASP A 221 -14.67 -16.63 -15.83
C ASP A 221 -14.31 -18.06 -15.36
N TYR A 222 -13.47 -18.14 -14.33
CA TYR A 222 -13.18 -19.41 -13.68
C TYR A 222 -14.25 -19.77 -12.63
N PRO A 223 -14.68 -21.03 -12.52
CA PRO A 223 -15.74 -21.44 -11.58
C PRO A 223 -15.48 -21.03 -10.12
N TYR A 224 -14.24 -21.10 -9.63
CA TYR A 224 -13.91 -20.75 -8.25
C TYR A 224 -14.02 -19.23 -7.96
N LEU A 225 -14.06 -18.39 -8.99
CA LEU A 225 -14.22 -16.95 -8.83
C LEU A 225 -15.66 -16.53 -8.56
N TYR A 226 -16.65 -17.37 -8.87
CA TYR A 226 -18.05 -17.00 -8.68
C TYR A 226 -18.39 -16.66 -7.24
N SER A 227 -17.86 -17.41 -6.26
CA SER A 227 -18.09 -17.09 -4.86
C SER A 227 -17.48 -15.74 -4.46
N ILE A 228 -16.27 -15.45 -4.93
CA ILE A 228 -15.58 -14.19 -4.68
C ILE A 228 -16.32 -13.02 -5.31
N LYS A 229 -16.68 -13.13 -6.59
CA LYS A 229 -17.44 -12.10 -7.33
C LYS A 229 -18.80 -11.84 -6.69
N THR A 230 -19.52 -12.89 -6.29
CA THR A 230 -20.82 -12.78 -5.60
C THR A 230 -20.69 -12.08 -4.26
N SER A 231 -19.69 -12.45 -3.44
CA SER A 231 -19.43 -11.78 -2.18
C SER A 231 -19.17 -10.29 -2.36
N GLN A 232 -18.35 -9.94 -3.35
CA GLN A 232 -18.04 -8.54 -3.66
C GLN A 232 -19.25 -7.77 -4.19
N TYR A 233 -20.09 -8.40 -5.02
CA TYR A 233 -21.34 -7.80 -5.48
C TYR A 233 -22.30 -7.51 -4.31
N LEU A 234 -22.41 -8.43 -3.37
CA LEU A 234 -23.24 -8.25 -2.17
C LEU A 234 -22.70 -7.16 -1.26
N SER A 235 -21.38 -7.00 -1.18
CA SER A 235 -20.75 -5.94 -0.38
C SER A 235 -21.11 -4.54 -0.85
N ASN A 236 -21.25 -4.35 -2.15
CA ASN A 236 -21.65 -3.08 -2.73
C ASN A 236 -23.10 -2.67 -2.37
N LYS A 237 -23.93 -3.61 -1.93
CA LYS A 237 -25.36 -3.39 -1.62
C LYS A 237 -25.65 -3.21 -0.13
N LYS A 238 -24.72 -3.53 0.76
CA LYS A 238 -24.91 -3.44 2.22
C LYS A 238 -23.76 -2.68 2.86
N GLU A 239 -24.06 -1.78 3.77
CA GLU A 239 -23.08 -1.03 4.59
C GLU A 239 -22.31 -1.90 5.61
N SER A 240 -22.49 -3.21 5.62
CA SER A 240 -21.83 -4.13 6.53
C SER A 240 -20.36 -4.28 6.17
N THR A 241 -19.48 -4.10 7.13
CA THR A 241 -18.02 -4.18 7.00
C THR A 241 -17.47 -5.59 7.12
N ILE A 242 -18.28 -6.58 7.51
CA ILE A 242 -17.83 -7.94 7.84
C ILE A 242 -18.23 -8.92 6.72
N GLY A 243 -17.25 -9.71 6.25
CA GLY A 243 -17.53 -10.95 5.55
C GLY A 243 -17.49 -10.93 4.02
N TYR A 244 -16.95 -9.87 3.38
CA TYR A 244 -16.93 -9.82 1.91
C TYR A 244 -15.58 -10.10 1.27
N PHE A 245 -14.51 -10.05 2.06
CA PHE A 245 -13.17 -10.38 1.64
C PHE A 245 -12.61 -11.46 2.57
N TYR A 246 -11.62 -12.19 2.08
CA TYR A 246 -10.84 -13.15 2.83
C TYR A 246 -9.37 -12.99 2.47
N ILE A 247 -8.48 -12.88 3.45
CA ILE A 247 -7.07 -12.52 3.24
C ILE A 247 -6.39 -13.38 2.16
N PRO A 248 -6.48 -14.73 2.15
CA PRO A 248 -5.84 -15.54 1.13
C PRO A 248 -6.59 -15.65 -0.20
N GLN A 249 -7.75 -14.99 -0.35
CA GLN A 249 -8.53 -15.08 -1.59
C GLN A 249 -7.75 -14.58 -2.82
N THR A 250 -8.15 -15.06 -4.01
CA THR A 250 -7.66 -14.50 -5.26
C THR A 250 -8.06 -13.03 -5.39
N ILE A 251 -7.11 -12.18 -5.72
CA ILE A 251 -7.37 -10.77 -6.01
C ILE A 251 -8.06 -10.68 -7.39
N ILE A 252 -9.08 -9.85 -7.49
CA ILE A 252 -9.60 -9.42 -8.78
C ILE A 252 -9.01 -8.06 -9.09
N ASN A 253 -8.38 -7.91 -10.24
CA ASN A 253 -7.69 -6.70 -10.66
C ASN A 253 -8.66 -5.51 -10.77
N GLY A 254 -8.13 -4.30 -10.69
CA GLY A 254 -8.93 -3.08 -10.77
C GLY A 254 -9.53 -2.65 -9.43
N GLY A 255 -10.78 -2.17 -9.44
CA GLY A 255 -11.46 -1.58 -8.28
C GLY A 255 -11.59 -2.52 -7.08
N SER A 256 -11.69 -3.82 -7.32
CA SER A 256 -11.76 -4.83 -6.27
C SER A 256 -10.52 -4.88 -5.40
N PHE A 257 -9.33 -4.69 -5.98
CA PHE A 257 -8.09 -4.58 -5.21
C PHE A 257 -8.11 -3.39 -4.25
N PHE A 258 -8.53 -2.21 -4.71
CA PHE A 258 -8.59 -1.03 -3.85
C PHE A 258 -9.57 -1.24 -2.69
N ARG A 259 -10.76 -1.80 -2.96
CA ARG A 259 -11.74 -2.15 -1.92
C ARG A 259 -11.21 -3.19 -0.94
N TYR A 260 -10.46 -4.19 -1.41
CA TYR A 260 -9.79 -5.18 -0.57
C TYR A 260 -8.81 -4.51 0.40
N ILE A 261 -7.96 -3.61 -0.08
CA ILE A 261 -6.99 -2.90 0.78
C ILE A 261 -7.70 -1.96 1.75
N GLU A 262 -8.71 -1.20 1.29
CA GLU A 262 -9.51 -0.31 2.14
C GLU A 262 -10.24 -1.08 3.25
N HIS A 263 -10.78 -2.25 2.93
CA HIS A 263 -11.43 -3.13 3.89
C HIS A 263 -10.48 -3.52 5.03
N TYR A 264 -9.29 -4.02 4.71
CA TYR A 264 -8.35 -4.44 5.76
C TYR A 264 -7.72 -3.27 6.52
N LEU A 265 -7.55 -2.12 5.89
CA LEU A 265 -7.15 -0.91 6.60
C LEU A 265 -8.21 -0.50 7.64
N LYS A 266 -9.48 -0.53 7.26
CA LYS A 266 -10.60 -0.26 8.16
C LYS A 266 -10.69 -1.29 9.28
N LEU A 267 -10.63 -2.57 8.93
CA LEU A 267 -10.70 -3.68 9.87
C LEU A 267 -9.55 -3.65 10.90
N TYR A 268 -8.34 -3.34 10.45
CA TYR A 268 -7.20 -3.16 11.35
C TYR A 268 -7.42 -2.01 12.33
N ASN A 269 -7.91 -0.87 11.87
CA ASN A 269 -8.20 0.27 12.74
C ASN A 269 -9.35 -0.04 13.72
N GLU A 270 -10.39 -0.74 13.29
CA GLU A 270 -11.47 -1.21 14.18
C GLU A 270 -10.97 -2.12 15.30
N LEU A 271 -9.94 -2.93 15.04
CA LEU A 271 -9.35 -3.81 16.05
C LEU A 271 -8.36 -3.07 16.95
N PHE A 272 -7.42 -2.33 16.37
CA PHE A 272 -6.20 -1.86 17.03
C PHE A 272 -6.13 -0.35 17.26
N ASP A 273 -7.17 0.44 16.93
CA ASP A 273 -7.18 1.86 17.29
C ASP A 273 -7.08 1.99 18.82
N TYR A 274 -6.07 2.78 19.27
CA TYR A 274 -5.75 2.87 20.70
C TYR A 274 -6.89 3.47 21.53
N ASP A 275 -7.66 4.38 20.95
CA ASP A 275 -8.72 5.09 21.66
C ASP A 275 -10.06 4.35 21.61
N SER A 276 -10.38 3.69 20.50
CA SER A 276 -11.69 3.12 20.20
C SER A 276 -11.68 1.67 19.70
N GLY A 277 -10.49 1.05 19.58
CA GLY A 277 -10.36 -0.30 19.02
C GLY A 277 -11.00 -1.39 19.91
N ARG A 278 -11.57 -2.40 19.27
CA ARG A 278 -12.25 -3.53 19.95
C ARG A 278 -11.38 -4.23 20.99
N LEU A 279 -10.08 -4.35 20.72
CA LEU A 279 -9.16 -5.03 21.63
C LEU A 279 -8.93 -4.27 22.95
N LYS A 280 -9.33 -3.01 23.03
CA LYS A 280 -9.28 -2.24 24.27
C LYS A 280 -10.18 -2.82 25.37
N SER A 281 -11.24 -3.54 25.01
CA SER A 281 -12.16 -4.18 25.95
C SER A 281 -11.65 -5.52 26.49
N ILE A 282 -10.54 -6.04 25.96
CA ILE A 282 -9.96 -7.33 26.37
C ILE A 282 -8.88 -7.07 27.40
N ASP A 283 -9.08 -7.56 28.62
CA ASP A 283 -8.15 -7.42 29.73
C ASP A 283 -7.18 -8.59 29.84
N VAL A 284 -5.93 -8.26 30.07
CA VAL A 284 -4.88 -9.20 30.47
C VAL A 284 -4.67 -9.08 31.98
N LYS A 285 -4.98 -10.15 32.72
CA LYS A 285 -4.73 -10.19 34.16
C LYS A 285 -3.23 -10.36 34.44
N LYS A 286 -2.70 -9.51 35.34
CA LYS A 286 -1.37 -9.64 35.88
C LYS A 286 -1.35 -10.57 37.11
N ILE A 287 -0.17 -11.10 37.42
CA ILE A 287 0.07 -11.94 38.61
C ILE A 287 -0.26 -11.16 39.90
N ASP A 288 -0.03 -9.87 39.94
CA ASP A 288 -0.34 -8.98 41.07
C ASP A 288 -1.85 -8.67 41.24
N GLY A 289 -2.69 -9.28 40.40
CA GLY A 289 -4.12 -9.05 40.38
C GLY A 289 -4.60 -7.78 39.67
N SER A 290 -3.69 -6.95 39.18
CA SER A 290 -4.07 -5.80 38.35
C SER A 290 -4.40 -6.22 36.91
N ASN A 291 -5.28 -5.46 36.26
CA ASN A 291 -5.63 -5.67 34.83
C ASN A 291 -4.95 -4.59 33.97
N LYS A 292 -4.56 -5.03 32.78
CA LYS A 292 -4.11 -4.12 31.72
C LYS A 292 -4.80 -4.54 30.43
N ASN A 293 -5.36 -3.62 29.68
CA ASN A 293 -5.97 -3.98 28.40
C ASN A 293 -4.89 -4.41 27.37
N ILE A 294 -5.30 -5.14 26.35
CA ILE A 294 -4.39 -5.69 25.33
C ILE A 294 -3.58 -4.59 24.63
N LEU A 295 -4.19 -3.46 24.33
CA LEU A 295 -3.50 -2.38 23.59
C LEU A 295 -2.41 -1.76 24.45
N ASP A 296 -2.67 -1.48 25.73
CA ASP A 296 -1.65 -1.03 26.67
C ASP A 296 -0.54 -2.05 26.86
N PHE A 297 -0.91 -3.34 26.84
CA PHE A 297 0.05 -4.42 26.95
C PHE A 297 1.04 -4.45 25.78
N ILE A 298 0.57 -4.42 24.52
CA ILE A 298 1.43 -4.53 23.35
C ILE A 298 2.26 -3.26 23.08
N TYR A 299 1.93 -2.11 23.74
CA TYR A 299 2.65 -0.85 23.68
C TYR A 299 3.40 -0.54 24.98
N TYR A 300 3.92 -1.55 25.68
CA TYR A 300 4.72 -1.38 26.89
C TYR A 300 6.03 -0.60 26.62
N ASP A 301 6.72 -0.14 27.66
CA ASP A 301 7.86 0.79 27.58
C ASP A 301 8.93 0.47 26.53
N LYS A 302 9.23 -0.81 26.35
CA LYS A 302 10.29 -1.28 25.45
C LYS A 302 9.78 -1.75 24.08
N HIS A 303 8.52 -1.49 23.77
CA HIS A 303 7.85 -1.95 22.55
C HIS A 303 8.48 -1.46 21.22
N ARG A 304 9.32 -0.40 21.28
CA ARG A 304 9.99 0.18 20.10
C ARG A 304 11.29 -0.53 19.69
N ARG A 305 11.79 -1.47 20.50
CA ARG A 305 12.93 -2.29 20.08
C ARG A 305 12.56 -3.13 18.88
N SER A 306 13.48 -3.33 17.94
CA SER A 306 13.22 -4.06 16.69
C SER A 306 12.59 -5.44 16.93
N GLY A 307 13.15 -6.23 17.87
CA GLY A 307 12.61 -7.56 18.20
C GLY A 307 11.20 -7.52 18.79
N ASP A 308 10.89 -6.52 19.62
CA ASP A 308 9.58 -6.34 20.22
C ASP A 308 8.55 -5.87 19.17
N THR A 309 8.98 -5.01 18.25
CA THR A 309 8.16 -4.62 17.10
C THR A 309 7.85 -5.81 16.20
N TYR A 310 8.80 -6.71 15.95
CA TYR A 310 8.56 -7.91 15.14
C TYR A 310 7.53 -8.83 15.78
N VAL A 311 7.62 -9.06 17.09
CA VAL A 311 6.65 -9.90 17.82
C VAL A 311 5.27 -9.24 17.84
N ARG A 312 5.19 -7.93 18.06
CA ARG A 312 3.92 -7.20 18.01
C ARG A 312 3.27 -7.30 16.63
N ASN A 313 4.03 -7.11 15.55
CA ASN A 313 3.51 -7.23 14.19
C ASN A 313 3.03 -8.66 13.89
N LEU A 314 3.72 -9.69 14.37
CA LEU A 314 3.29 -11.07 14.27
C LEU A 314 1.96 -11.29 14.99
N PHE A 315 1.85 -10.83 16.24
CA PHE A 315 0.62 -10.87 17.01
C PHE A 315 -0.54 -10.20 16.27
N GLN A 316 -0.34 -8.96 15.82
CA GLN A 316 -1.37 -8.19 15.13
C GLN A 316 -1.79 -8.85 13.81
N SER A 317 -0.84 -9.42 13.05
CA SER A 317 -1.16 -10.15 11.82
C SER A 317 -2.05 -11.36 12.09
N ILE A 318 -1.73 -12.16 13.10
CA ILE A 318 -2.49 -13.39 13.40
C ILE A 318 -3.88 -13.05 13.98
N VAL A 319 -3.99 -12.00 14.81
CA VAL A 319 -5.29 -11.53 15.31
C VAL A 319 -6.16 -11.03 14.15
N LEU A 320 -5.58 -10.25 13.23
CA LEU A 320 -6.29 -9.78 12.03
C LEU A 320 -6.81 -10.97 11.21
N TYR A 321 -6.00 -12.02 11.03
CA TYR A 321 -6.41 -13.23 10.31
C TYR A 321 -7.51 -14.02 11.03
N TYR A 322 -7.42 -14.14 12.36
CA TYR A 322 -8.48 -14.78 13.13
C TYR A 322 -9.81 -14.04 12.99
N TYR A 323 -9.75 -12.71 13.11
CA TYR A 323 -10.94 -11.86 12.99
C TYR A 323 -11.54 -11.88 11.57
N ASP A 324 -10.69 -11.88 10.54
CA ASP A 324 -11.09 -12.04 9.14
C ASP A 324 -11.89 -13.34 8.92
N LYS A 325 -11.53 -14.41 9.62
CA LYS A 325 -12.14 -15.72 9.46
C LYS A 325 -13.38 -15.96 10.33
N PHE A 326 -13.37 -15.48 11.57
CA PHE A 326 -14.38 -15.84 12.59
C PHE A 326 -15.11 -14.65 13.21
N GLY A 327 -14.72 -13.42 12.87
CA GLY A 327 -15.28 -12.20 13.47
C GLY A 327 -15.12 -12.19 14.99
N ASP A 328 -16.16 -11.76 15.69
CA ASP A 328 -16.17 -11.64 17.15
C ASP A 328 -16.29 -13.00 17.90
N ASN A 329 -16.50 -14.12 17.19
CA ASN A 329 -16.72 -15.41 17.82
C ASN A 329 -15.47 -15.90 18.55
N HIS A 330 -15.50 -16.01 19.87
CA HIS A 330 -14.39 -16.39 20.74
C HIS A 330 -13.14 -15.49 20.58
N LEU A 331 -13.32 -14.24 20.18
CA LEU A 331 -12.23 -13.32 19.89
C LEU A 331 -11.34 -13.05 21.11
N ASP A 332 -11.93 -12.88 22.28
CA ASP A 332 -11.24 -12.65 23.55
C ASP A 332 -10.26 -13.78 23.88
N VAL A 333 -10.71 -15.03 23.80
CA VAL A 333 -9.88 -16.21 24.03
C VAL A 333 -8.81 -16.33 22.95
N ALA A 334 -9.17 -16.12 21.68
CA ALA A 334 -8.23 -16.19 20.58
C ALA A 334 -7.11 -15.17 20.73
N VAL A 335 -7.46 -13.93 21.02
CA VAL A 335 -6.49 -12.84 21.23
C VAL A 335 -5.52 -13.16 22.36
N LEU A 336 -6.00 -13.66 23.50
CA LEU A 336 -5.14 -14.04 24.62
C LEU A 336 -4.22 -15.22 24.28
N LYS A 337 -4.69 -16.23 23.54
CA LYS A 337 -3.86 -17.34 23.08
C LYS A 337 -2.82 -16.89 22.04
N ILE A 338 -3.23 -16.07 21.07
CA ILE A 338 -2.31 -15.49 20.07
C ILE A 338 -1.25 -14.62 20.77
N LEU A 339 -1.63 -13.84 21.78
CA LEU A 339 -0.73 -13.05 22.58
C LEU A 339 0.32 -13.92 23.26
N LYS A 340 -0.12 -14.92 24.02
CA LYS A 340 0.76 -15.86 24.69
C LYS A 340 1.71 -16.55 23.72
N TRP A 341 1.19 -17.05 22.61
CA TRP A 341 1.99 -17.73 21.60
C TRP A 341 3.07 -16.81 20.97
N SER A 342 2.70 -15.60 20.56
CA SER A 342 3.60 -14.66 19.92
C SER A 342 4.68 -14.15 20.90
N TYR A 343 4.29 -13.73 22.08
CA TYR A 343 5.22 -13.16 23.05
C TYR A 343 6.11 -14.19 23.76
N LYS A 344 5.72 -15.49 23.75
CA LYS A 344 6.62 -16.58 24.14
C LYS A 344 7.93 -16.55 23.37
N ILE A 345 7.90 -16.14 22.08
CA ILE A 345 9.10 -15.95 21.25
C ILE A 345 10.04 -14.92 21.91
N ARG A 346 9.49 -13.82 22.41
CA ARG A 346 10.26 -12.75 23.07
C ARG A 346 10.84 -13.19 24.40
N ILE A 347 10.12 -14.01 25.15
CA ILE A 347 10.58 -14.52 26.44
C ILE A 347 11.72 -15.52 26.24
N LYS A 348 11.60 -16.41 25.28
CA LYS A 348 12.61 -17.46 25.01
C LYS A 348 13.91 -16.88 24.43
N ASN A 349 13.86 -15.79 23.66
CA ASN A 349 14.99 -15.28 22.93
C ASN A 349 15.48 -13.94 23.47
N SER A 350 16.77 -13.85 23.77
CA SER A 350 17.43 -12.58 24.17
C SER A 350 17.42 -11.55 23.05
N SER A 351 17.53 -12.00 21.80
CA SER A 351 17.41 -11.21 20.59
C SER A 351 16.43 -11.90 19.66
N VAL A 352 15.37 -11.20 19.29
CA VAL A 352 14.42 -11.70 18.29
C VAL A 352 14.82 -11.09 16.96
N ARG A 353 15.18 -11.97 16.02
CA ARG A 353 15.50 -11.62 14.64
C ARG A 353 14.29 -11.89 13.74
N VAL A 354 14.37 -11.37 12.52
CA VAL A 354 13.34 -11.58 11.51
C VAL A 354 13.13 -13.06 11.21
N GLU A 355 14.23 -13.79 11.05
CA GLU A 355 14.19 -15.24 10.77
C GLU A 355 13.45 -16.01 11.86
N THR A 356 13.54 -15.57 13.12
CA THR A 356 12.80 -16.18 14.23
C THR A 356 11.28 -16.05 14.03
N ILE A 357 10.84 -14.87 13.58
CA ILE A 357 9.42 -14.59 13.30
C ILE A 357 8.95 -15.36 12.08
N GLU A 358 9.74 -15.36 11.00
CA GLU A 358 9.42 -16.09 9.77
C GLU A 358 9.27 -17.59 10.02
N ASN A 359 10.21 -18.18 10.77
CA ASN A 359 10.15 -19.59 11.12
C ASN A 359 8.94 -19.91 12.01
N ALA A 360 8.62 -19.06 12.97
CA ALA A 360 7.46 -19.25 13.83
C ALA A 360 6.15 -19.14 13.03
N ALA A 361 6.02 -18.15 12.17
CA ALA A 361 4.82 -17.93 11.37
C ALA A 361 4.59 -19.03 10.34
N GLN A 362 5.66 -19.61 9.78
CA GLN A 362 5.60 -20.70 8.80
C GLN A 362 5.52 -22.10 9.43
N SER A 363 5.60 -22.20 10.76
CA SER A 363 5.52 -23.49 11.44
C SER A 363 4.16 -24.14 11.26
N GLN A 364 4.11 -25.39 10.79
CA GLN A 364 2.87 -26.17 10.64
C GLN A 364 2.14 -26.36 11.98
N MET A 365 2.88 -26.40 13.09
CA MET A 365 2.33 -26.51 14.44
C MET A 365 2.05 -25.12 15.05
N GLY A 366 2.32 -24.04 14.33
CA GLY A 366 2.08 -22.68 14.78
C GLY A 366 0.60 -22.31 14.82
N ILE A 367 0.26 -21.36 15.69
CA ILE A 367 -1.13 -20.93 15.87
C ILE A 367 -1.77 -20.38 14.58
N LEU A 368 -0.99 -19.77 13.67
CA LEU A 368 -1.47 -19.26 12.38
C LEU A 368 -2.06 -20.39 11.54
N HIS A 369 -1.30 -21.48 11.33
CA HIS A 369 -1.75 -22.61 10.53
C HIS A 369 -2.84 -23.43 11.26
N TYR A 370 -2.82 -23.46 12.58
CA TYR A 370 -3.91 -24.02 13.34
C TYR A 370 -5.22 -23.25 13.08
N ILE A 371 -5.20 -21.91 13.14
CA ILE A 371 -6.35 -21.07 12.83
C ILE A 371 -6.79 -21.26 11.37
N ASP A 372 -5.85 -21.40 10.44
CA ASP A 372 -6.16 -21.65 9.04
C ASP A 372 -6.95 -22.95 8.83
N GLN A 373 -6.63 -23.99 9.55
CA GLN A 373 -7.29 -25.30 9.49
C GLN A 373 -8.62 -25.37 10.25
N MET A 374 -8.87 -24.46 11.22
CA MET A 374 -10.10 -24.45 12.00
C MET A 374 -11.34 -24.26 11.11
N VAL A 375 -12.38 -25.04 11.36
CA VAL A 375 -13.72 -24.86 10.78
C VAL A 375 -14.63 -24.07 11.73
N HIS A 376 -14.50 -24.30 13.03
CA HIS A 376 -15.30 -23.61 14.04
C HIS A 376 -14.43 -22.79 14.99
N SER A 377 -14.87 -21.56 15.30
CA SER A 377 -14.15 -20.65 16.21
C SER A 377 -13.85 -21.26 17.58
N LYS A 378 -14.75 -22.15 18.11
CA LYS A 378 -14.55 -22.85 19.39
C LYS A 378 -13.33 -23.79 19.43
N GLU A 379 -12.78 -24.16 18.26
CA GLU A 379 -11.58 -24.99 18.20
C GLU A 379 -10.37 -24.31 18.81
N ILE A 380 -10.35 -22.98 18.81
CA ILE A 380 -9.28 -22.20 19.44
C ILE A 380 -9.12 -22.57 20.94
N LEU A 381 -10.18 -22.97 21.60
CA LEU A 381 -10.15 -23.40 23.00
C LEU A 381 -9.22 -24.60 23.22
N LYS A 382 -9.09 -25.49 22.24
CA LYS A 382 -8.27 -26.70 22.28
C LYS A 382 -6.78 -26.45 22.00
N TYR A 383 -6.41 -25.29 21.40
CA TYR A 383 -5.03 -25.02 21.11
C TYR A 383 -4.23 -24.87 22.41
N ARG A 384 -3.20 -25.68 22.60
CA ARG A 384 -2.35 -25.66 23.79
C ARG A 384 -1.06 -24.94 23.52
N ILE A 385 -0.62 -24.14 24.46
CA ILE A 385 0.64 -23.40 24.40
C ILE A 385 1.52 -23.94 25.53
N ASP A 386 2.49 -24.77 25.17
CA ASP A 386 3.43 -25.31 26.16
C ASP A 386 4.42 -24.23 26.56
N ILE A 387 4.38 -23.79 27.79
CA ILE A 387 5.35 -22.91 28.41
C ILE A 387 6.18 -23.76 29.36
N GLU A 388 7.48 -23.94 29.05
CA GLU A 388 8.39 -24.69 29.90
C GLU A 388 8.80 -23.85 31.10
N GLU A 389 8.88 -24.46 32.30
CA GLU A 389 9.36 -23.80 33.56
C GLU A 389 10.78 -23.18 33.43
N LYS A 390 11.54 -23.62 32.43
CA LYS A 390 12.89 -23.10 32.12
C LYS A 390 12.90 -21.78 31.37
N ASP A 391 11.75 -21.27 30.93
CA ASP A 391 11.64 -19.96 30.27
C ASP A 391 11.88 -18.86 31.34
N LYS A 392 13.15 -18.63 31.68
CA LYS A 392 13.58 -17.81 32.82
C LYS A 392 13.09 -16.37 32.67
N ILE A 393 12.54 -15.87 33.79
CA ILE A 393 12.27 -14.47 34.04
C ILE A 393 13.49 -13.62 33.67
N ARG A 394 13.32 -12.76 32.68
CA ARG A 394 14.36 -11.83 32.25
C ARG A 394 14.08 -10.45 32.81
N LYS A 395 15.08 -9.86 33.48
CA LYS A 395 14.97 -8.53 34.09
C LYS A 395 14.67 -7.41 33.12
N ASP A 396 15.04 -7.56 31.83
CA ASP A 396 14.81 -6.54 30.80
C ASP A 396 13.39 -6.53 30.22
N ILE A 397 12.54 -7.49 30.62
CA ILE A 397 11.14 -7.67 30.19
C ILE A 397 10.22 -8.04 31.35
N GLU A 398 10.48 -7.49 32.54
CA GLU A 398 9.69 -7.78 33.77
C GLU A 398 8.19 -7.60 33.56
N GLU A 399 7.76 -6.57 32.85
CA GLU A 399 6.33 -6.36 32.51
C GLU A 399 5.73 -7.53 31.75
N LEU A 400 6.47 -8.12 30.79
CA LEU A 400 6.00 -9.29 30.05
C LEU A 400 5.95 -10.54 30.94
N ASN A 401 6.93 -10.72 31.81
CA ASN A 401 6.99 -11.88 32.71
C ASN A 401 5.78 -11.94 33.66
N LEU A 402 5.24 -10.78 34.07
CA LEU A 402 4.05 -10.69 34.93
C LEU A 402 2.79 -11.27 34.31
N PHE A 403 2.75 -11.45 32.99
CA PHE A 403 1.61 -12.02 32.27
C PHE A 403 1.75 -13.51 31.90
N PHE A 404 2.95 -14.05 32.06
CA PHE A 404 3.29 -15.43 31.69
C PHE A 404 3.48 -16.33 32.90
N ASP A 405 2.66 -16.19 33.97
CA ASP A 405 2.70 -17.14 35.07
C ASP A 405 2.20 -18.51 34.61
N ILE A 406 3.10 -19.46 34.78
CA ILE A 406 3.00 -20.87 34.37
C ILE A 406 1.81 -21.59 35.01
N LYS A 407 1.28 -21.05 36.10
CA LYS A 407 0.17 -21.66 36.87
C LYS A 407 -1.22 -21.29 36.40
N GLN A 408 -1.39 -20.34 35.49
CA GLN A 408 -2.71 -19.84 35.04
C GLN A 408 -3.30 -20.56 33.82
N ASP A 409 -2.69 -21.60 33.28
CA ASP A 409 -3.33 -22.43 32.22
C ASP A 409 -4.53 -23.26 32.75
N LEU A 410 -4.86 -23.12 34.04
CA LEU A 410 -5.97 -23.81 34.70
C LEU A 410 -7.31 -23.02 34.71
N ILE A 411 -7.42 -21.87 34.06
CA ILE A 411 -8.64 -21.04 34.16
C ILE A 411 -9.79 -21.54 33.28
N HIS A 412 -9.59 -22.50 32.40
CA HIS A 412 -10.65 -22.98 31.51
C HIS A 412 -10.94 -24.50 31.59
N GLU A 413 -10.61 -25.17 32.69
CA GLU A 413 -11.11 -26.51 32.95
C GLU A 413 -12.42 -26.55 33.78
N LYS A 414 -13.03 -25.40 34.03
CA LYS A 414 -14.36 -25.33 34.66
C LYS A 414 -15.33 -24.55 33.78
N GLN A 415 -15.74 -25.15 32.70
CA GLN A 415 -17.10 -25.06 32.11
C GLN A 415 -17.24 -26.06 30.96
#